data_2968453c873023b5b846c513e8406322
#
_entry.id   2968453c873023b5b846c513e8406322
#
_cell.length_a   1.000
_cell.length_b   1.000
_cell.length_c   1.000
_cell.angle_alpha   90.00
_cell.angle_beta   90.00
_cell.angle_gamma   90.00
#
_symmetry.space_group_name_H-M   'P 1'
#
loop_
_entity.id
_entity.type
_entity.pdbx_description
1 polymer ?
#
loop_
_entity_poly.entity_id
_entity_poly.type
_entity_poly.pdbx_seq_one_letter_code
_entity_poly.pdbx_strand_id
1 'polypeptide(L)'
;MTNGPVDRDLQINGIRLRVAIWGELSDPSRAVLLAHGLTANSRSWALLGPALAEAGLCAIALDLRGRGRSDKPASGYGIPFHANDLLAVSRELRLDRPHVIGHSLGARIGIWLAALYPQSLGKLVLVDAGATLPPDTFQAISPALARLGAVYPSREAYLDQVMNPAMRDSPIWRAYYDYDAEVAADGTVRSSVPKSAIDEENGVNFFTQLDALPAYIKAPTLIARATIGLLGADAGQLLPMAEAERMQSMMADAKIASIPESNHYTIITSDEFVRETVDFLRD
;
A
#
# COMPACT_ATOMS: atom_id res chain seq x y z
N MET A 1 6.87 12.97 -21.06
CA MET A 1 6.01 13.53 -19.99
C MET A 1 5.16 12.36 -19.51
N THR A 2 5.45 11.80 -18.34
CA THR A 2 4.61 10.75 -17.75
C THR A 2 3.29 11.40 -17.39
N ASN A 3 2.21 11.08 -18.11
CA ASN A 3 0.89 11.52 -17.76
C ASN A 3 0.55 11.00 -16.35
N GLY A 4 0.09 11.89 -15.45
CA GLY A 4 -0.40 11.48 -14.14
C GLY A 4 -1.53 10.46 -14.27
N PRO A 5 -1.97 9.85 -13.17
CA PRO A 5 -3.04 8.87 -13.23
C PRO A 5 -4.38 9.50 -13.64
N VAL A 6 -5.22 8.69 -14.25
CA VAL A 6 -6.64 9.02 -14.41
C VAL A 6 -7.38 8.57 -13.17
N ASP A 7 -7.97 9.51 -12.45
CA ASP A 7 -8.77 9.23 -11.26
C ASP A 7 -10.19 8.80 -11.63
N ARG A 8 -10.68 7.73 -11.01
CA ARG A 8 -12.05 7.22 -11.20
C ARG A 8 -12.69 6.85 -9.87
N ASP A 9 -13.98 7.13 -9.72
CA ASP A 9 -14.78 6.66 -8.59
C ASP A 9 -15.55 5.40 -8.96
N LEU A 10 -15.54 4.42 -8.07
CA LEU A 10 -16.26 3.15 -8.19
C LEU A 10 -17.21 3.01 -6.99
N GLN A 11 -18.42 2.49 -7.23
CA GLN A 11 -19.36 2.13 -6.16
C GLN A 11 -19.12 0.69 -5.75
N ILE A 12 -18.51 0.49 -4.60
CA ILE A 12 -18.01 -0.82 -4.14
C ILE A 12 -18.50 -1.08 -2.71
N ASN A 13 -19.18 -2.19 -2.50
CA ASN A 13 -19.63 -2.62 -1.16
C ASN A 13 -20.40 -1.51 -0.39
N GLY A 14 -21.20 -0.72 -1.10
CA GLY A 14 -22.02 0.35 -0.51
C GLY A 14 -21.27 1.64 -0.21
N ILE A 15 -20.01 1.77 -0.61
CA ILE A 15 -19.20 2.98 -0.47
C ILE A 15 -18.58 3.38 -1.82
N ARG A 16 -18.18 4.64 -1.94
CA ARG A 16 -17.43 5.14 -3.08
C ARG A 16 -15.93 4.97 -2.81
N LEU A 17 -15.26 4.20 -3.66
CA LEU A 17 -13.80 4.06 -3.66
C LEU A 17 -13.19 4.84 -4.83
N ARG A 18 -12.15 5.64 -4.56
CA ARG A 18 -11.33 6.29 -5.55
C ARG A 18 -10.21 5.34 -6.00
N VAL A 19 -10.03 5.22 -7.31
CA VAL A 19 -8.87 4.56 -7.90
C VAL A 19 -8.10 5.52 -8.80
N ALA A 20 -6.78 5.40 -8.79
CA ALA A 20 -5.87 6.10 -9.69
C ALA A 20 -5.31 5.09 -10.69
N ILE A 21 -5.48 5.34 -11.99
CA ILE A 21 -5.19 4.40 -13.08
C ILE A 21 -4.07 4.94 -13.95
N TRP A 22 -3.01 4.15 -14.15
CA TRP A 22 -1.96 4.37 -15.15
C TRP A 22 -2.02 3.27 -16.20
N GLY A 23 -1.90 3.65 -17.47
CA GLY A 23 -2.06 2.75 -18.61
C GLY A 23 -3.52 2.53 -19.01
N GLU A 24 -3.74 1.70 -20.00
CA GLU A 24 -5.07 1.38 -20.52
C GLU A 24 -5.50 -0.03 -20.11
N LEU A 25 -6.74 -0.18 -19.69
CA LEU A 25 -7.35 -1.46 -19.37
C LEU A 25 -7.91 -2.10 -20.65
N SER A 26 -7.04 -2.40 -21.61
CA SER A 26 -7.40 -3.07 -22.87
C SER A 26 -7.42 -4.60 -22.74
N ASP A 27 -6.62 -5.16 -21.83
CA ASP A 27 -6.55 -6.57 -21.52
C ASP A 27 -6.74 -6.77 -20.00
N PRO A 28 -7.87 -7.37 -19.56
CA PRO A 28 -8.16 -7.61 -18.15
C PRO A 28 -7.12 -8.47 -17.40
N SER A 29 -6.36 -9.32 -18.10
CA SER A 29 -5.33 -10.19 -17.53
C SER A 29 -4.02 -9.43 -17.21
N ARG A 30 -3.85 -8.21 -17.77
CA ARG A 30 -2.69 -7.35 -17.56
C ARG A 30 -2.90 -6.27 -16.50
N ALA A 31 -3.96 -6.40 -15.71
CA ALA A 31 -4.26 -5.48 -14.63
C ALA A 31 -3.43 -5.76 -13.38
N VAL A 32 -3.04 -4.71 -12.67
CA VAL A 32 -2.32 -4.75 -11.40
C VAL A 32 -3.06 -3.91 -10.38
N LEU A 33 -3.59 -4.53 -9.33
CA LEU A 33 -4.20 -3.85 -8.19
C LEU A 33 -3.13 -3.45 -7.18
N LEU A 34 -3.11 -2.18 -6.79
CA LEU A 34 -2.11 -1.62 -5.88
C LEU A 34 -2.79 -1.18 -4.57
N ALA A 35 -2.38 -1.79 -3.45
CA ALA A 35 -2.88 -1.51 -2.11
C ALA A 35 -1.79 -0.85 -1.25
N HIS A 36 -2.04 0.36 -0.78
CA HIS A 36 -1.10 1.17 -0.01
C HIS A 36 -1.07 0.81 1.50
N GLY A 37 -0.18 1.47 2.26
CA GLY A 37 -0.01 1.29 3.70
C GLY A 37 -1.11 1.94 4.55
N LEU A 38 -1.03 1.73 5.88
CA LEU A 38 -2.05 2.04 6.87
C LEU A 38 -2.60 3.47 6.81
N THR A 39 -1.74 4.47 6.68
CA THR A 39 -2.12 5.89 6.65
C THR A 39 -1.79 6.56 5.32
N ALA A 40 -1.64 5.76 4.27
CA ALA A 40 -1.22 6.21 2.95
C ALA A 40 -2.42 6.48 2.01
N ASN A 41 -2.14 6.65 0.74
CA ASN A 41 -3.12 6.88 -0.32
C ASN A 41 -2.56 6.37 -1.67
N SER A 42 -3.36 6.41 -2.72
CA SER A 42 -3.00 5.92 -4.06
C SER A 42 -1.77 6.61 -4.67
N ARG A 43 -1.41 7.82 -4.21
CA ARG A 43 -0.22 8.54 -4.71
C ARG A 43 1.10 7.92 -4.25
N SER A 44 1.08 6.98 -3.30
CA SER A 44 2.23 6.14 -2.95
C SER A 44 2.86 5.45 -4.18
N TRP A 45 2.08 5.26 -5.22
CA TRP A 45 2.46 4.50 -6.41
C TRP A 45 2.87 5.39 -7.60
N ALA A 46 3.16 6.68 -7.33
CA ALA A 46 3.47 7.65 -8.37
C ALA A 46 4.75 7.33 -9.17
N LEU A 47 5.68 6.53 -8.62
CA LEU A 47 6.85 6.04 -9.35
C LEU A 47 6.55 4.71 -10.07
N LEU A 48 5.94 3.75 -9.37
CA LEU A 48 5.69 2.41 -9.91
C LEU A 48 4.56 2.41 -10.94
N GLY A 49 3.49 3.19 -10.76
CA GLY A 49 2.33 3.20 -11.66
C GLY A 49 2.68 3.50 -13.11
N PRO A 50 3.41 4.61 -13.42
CA PRO A 50 3.90 4.88 -14.76
C PRO A 50 4.80 3.78 -15.33
N ALA A 51 5.71 3.22 -14.52
CA ALA A 51 6.63 2.16 -14.97
C ALA A 51 5.88 0.87 -15.36
N LEU A 52 4.84 0.51 -14.60
CA LEU A 52 3.95 -0.61 -14.98
C LEU A 52 3.22 -0.32 -16.29
N ALA A 53 2.74 0.91 -16.49
CA ALA A 53 2.08 1.31 -17.72
C ALA A 53 3.02 1.26 -18.93
N GLU A 54 4.26 1.71 -18.79
CA GLU A 54 5.31 1.60 -19.80
C GLU A 54 5.67 0.14 -20.13
N ALA A 55 5.54 -0.76 -19.14
CA ALA A 55 5.69 -2.20 -19.32
C ALA A 55 4.46 -2.88 -19.96
N GLY A 56 3.42 -2.11 -20.33
CA GLY A 56 2.18 -2.59 -20.94
C GLY A 56 1.20 -3.22 -19.97
N LEU A 57 1.31 -2.92 -18.68
CA LEU A 57 0.37 -3.31 -17.62
C LEU A 57 -0.58 -2.15 -17.31
N CYS A 58 -1.77 -2.45 -16.79
CA CYS A 58 -2.68 -1.41 -16.28
C CYS A 58 -2.60 -1.37 -14.75
N ALA A 59 -1.98 -0.35 -14.19
CA ALA A 59 -1.86 -0.15 -12.75
C ALA A 59 -3.09 0.57 -12.19
N ILE A 60 -3.75 -0.03 -11.21
CA ILE A 60 -4.98 0.46 -10.59
C ILE A 60 -4.74 0.57 -9.09
N ALA A 61 -4.39 1.76 -8.62
CA ALA A 61 -4.10 2.04 -7.22
C ALA A 61 -5.37 2.50 -6.50
N LEU A 62 -5.76 1.77 -5.46
CA LEU A 62 -6.90 2.15 -4.65
C LEU A 62 -6.50 3.20 -3.61
N ASP A 63 -7.36 4.19 -3.37
CA ASP A 63 -7.47 4.77 -2.05
C ASP A 63 -8.31 3.79 -1.22
N LEU A 64 -7.70 3.11 -0.26
CA LEU A 64 -8.44 2.20 0.60
C LEU A 64 -9.55 2.94 1.35
N ARG A 65 -10.63 2.23 1.75
CA ARG A 65 -11.70 2.84 2.57
C ARG A 65 -11.12 3.64 3.74
N GLY A 66 -11.64 4.83 4.00
CA GLY A 66 -11.14 5.72 5.04
C GLY A 66 -9.86 6.48 4.68
N ARG A 67 -9.32 6.37 3.46
CA ARG A 67 -8.06 7.01 3.03
C ARG A 67 -8.27 7.81 1.74
N GLY A 68 -7.38 8.77 1.55
CA GLY A 68 -7.37 9.61 0.34
C GLY A 68 -8.74 10.22 0.05
N ARG A 69 -9.24 9.97 -1.16
CA ARG A 69 -10.54 10.48 -1.65
C ARG A 69 -11.65 9.43 -1.63
N SER A 70 -11.40 8.24 -1.11
CA SER A 70 -12.44 7.25 -0.83
C SER A 70 -13.33 7.66 0.34
N ASP A 71 -14.54 7.10 0.39
CA ASP A 71 -15.46 7.32 1.51
C ASP A 71 -14.86 6.85 2.83
N LYS A 72 -15.31 7.50 3.89
CA LYS A 72 -14.88 7.28 5.27
C LYS A 72 -16.06 6.79 6.10
N PRO A 73 -16.50 5.51 5.93
CA PRO A 73 -17.62 4.96 6.69
C PRO A 73 -17.31 5.00 8.18
N ALA A 74 -18.37 4.99 9.01
CA ALA A 74 -18.22 5.05 10.46
C ALA A 74 -17.55 3.79 11.05
N SER A 75 -17.56 2.66 10.31
CA SER A 75 -16.98 1.37 10.71
C SER A 75 -16.71 0.48 9.49
N GLY A 76 -16.14 -0.69 9.70
CA GLY A 76 -15.84 -1.67 8.67
C GLY A 76 -14.39 -1.52 8.17
N TYR A 77 -13.46 -1.32 9.08
CA TYR A 77 -12.02 -1.26 8.81
C TYR A 77 -11.32 -2.55 9.22
N GLY A 78 -10.22 -2.86 8.58
CA GLY A 78 -9.41 -4.04 8.83
C GLY A 78 -9.14 -4.87 7.57
N ILE A 79 -8.15 -5.73 7.63
CA ILE A 79 -7.66 -6.56 6.51
C ILE A 79 -8.79 -7.27 5.75
N PRO A 80 -9.77 -7.94 6.40
CA PRO A 80 -10.85 -8.63 5.69
C PRO A 80 -11.73 -7.68 4.86
N PHE A 81 -12.01 -6.48 5.36
CA PHE A 81 -12.83 -5.49 4.66
C PHE A 81 -12.10 -4.95 3.42
N HIS A 82 -10.81 -4.62 3.56
CA HIS A 82 -9.99 -4.17 2.43
C HIS A 82 -9.83 -5.27 1.37
N ALA A 83 -9.61 -6.52 1.77
CA ALA A 83 -9.53 -7.64 0.84
C ALA A 83 -10.84 -7.81 0.05
N ASN A 84 -11.99 -7.69 0.72
CA ASN A 84 -13.29 -7.70 0.05
C ASN A 84 -13.48 -6.53 -0.92
N ASP A 85 -12.93 -5.36 -0.61
CA ASP A 85 -12.96 -4.22 -1.54
C ASP A 85 -12.11 -4.48 -2.78
N LEU A 86 -10.91 -5.05 -2.63
CA LEU A 86 -10.07 -5.41 -3.78
C LEU A 86 -10.78 -6.44 -4.69
N LEU A 87 -11.39 -7.47 -4.10
CA LEU A 87 -12.19 -8.45 -4.85
C LEU A 87 -13.36 -7.81 -5.59
N ALA A 88 -14.06 -6.88 -4.94
CA ALA A 88 -15.19 -6.19 -5.55
C ALA A 88 -14.76 -5.23 -6.67
N VAL A 89 -13.63 -4.51 -6.50
CA VAL A 89 -13.01 -3.70 -7.58
C VAL A 89 -12.62 -4.58 -8.76
N SER A 90 -12.01 -5.74 -8.51
CA SER A 90 -11.64 -6.69 -9.56
C SER A 90 -12.88 -7.14 -10.37
N ARG A 91 -13.99 -7.44 -9.70
CA ARG A 91 -15.26 -7.83 -10.35
C ARG A 91 -15.90 -6.67 -11.12
N GLU A 92 -15.98 -5.47 -10.51
CA GLU A 92 -16.57 -4.27 -11.13
C GLU A 92 -15.83 -3.90 -12.42
N LEU A 93 -14.51 -4.00 -12.41
CA LEU A 93 -13.67 -3.73 -13.58
C LEU A 93 -13.51 -4.94 -14.51
N ARG A 94 -14.12 -6.09 -14.17
CA ARG A 94 -14.06 -7.36 -14.92
C ARG A 94 -12.63 -7.83 -15.18
N LEU A 95 -11.75 -7.69 -14.17
CA LEU A 95 -10.36 -8.11 -14.28
C LEU A 95 -10.26 -9.64 -14.27
N ASP A 96 -9.33 -10.17 -15.05
CA ASP A 96 -9.04 -11.60 -15.08
C ASP A 96 -7.77 -11.90 -14.28
N ARG A 97 -7.94 -12.35 -13.04
CA ARG A 97 -6.85 -12.69 -12.12
C ARG A 97 -5.75 -11.62 -12.07
N PRO A 98 -6.09 -10.35 -11.74
CA PRO A 98 -5.12 -9.27 -11.72
C PRO A 98 -3.94 -9.60 -10.81
N HIS A 99 -2.77 -9.08 -11.13
CA HIS A 99 -1.66 -9.07 -10.18
C HIS A 99 -2.00 -8.17 -8.99
N VAL A 100 -1.44 -8.47 -7.82
CA VAL A 100 -1.66 -7.66 -6.61
C VAL A 100 -0.31 -7.23 -6.04
N ILE A 101 -0.16 -5.94 -5.81
CA ILE A 101 0.98 -5.36 -5.10
C ILE A 101 0.47 -4.66 -3.85
N GLY A 102 1.00 -5.03 -2.71
CA GLY A 102 0.64 -4.40 -1.44
C GLY A 102 1.85 -3.91 -0.67
N HIS A 103 1.79 -2.68 -0.16
CA HIS A 103 2.80 -2.12 0.73
C HIS A 103 2.29 -2.07 2.16
N SER A 104 3.08 -2.52 3.13
CA SER A 104 2.75 -2.41 4.55
C SER A 104 1.40 -3.10 4.86
N LEU A 105 0.36 -2.38 5.28
CA LEU A 105 -1.00 -2.90 5.42
C LEU A 105 -1.45 -3.59 4.12
N GLY A 106 -1.18 -3.00 2.97
CA GLY A 106 -1.50 -3.59 1.65
C GLY A 106 -0.85 -4.97 1.43
N ALA A 107 0.38 -5.18 1.91
CA ALA A 107 1.03 -6.50 1.85
C ALA A 107 0.26 -7.53 2.69
N ARG A 108 -0.16 -7.17 3.88
CA ARG A 108 -0.97 -8.03 4.77
C ARG A 108 -2.35 -8.34 4.18
N ILE A 109 -2.97 -7.35 3.51
CA ILE A 109 -4.19 -7.55 2.70
C ILE A 109 -3.91 -8.55 1.57
N GLY A 110 -2.77 -8.42 0.88
CA GLY A 110 -2.32 -9.34 -0.17
C GLY A 110 -2.14 -10.77 0.33
N ILE A 111 -1.52 -10.98 1.50
CA ILE A 111 -1.39 -12.30 2.15
C ILE A 111 -2.78 -12.91 2.40
N TRP A 112 -3.69 -12.15 3.01
CA TRP A 112 -5.05 -12.60 3.28
C TRP A 112 -5.78 -12.99 2.00
N LEU A 113 -5.74 -12.11 1.00
CA LEU A 113 -6.40 -12.32 -0.28
C LEU A 113 -5.87 -13.57 -0.99
N ALA A 114 -4.54 -13.69 -1.12
CA ALA A 114 -3.90 -14.78 -1.85
C ALA A 114 -4.09 -16.15 -1.16
N ALA A 115 -4.13 -16.18 0.16
CA ALA A 115 -4.34 -17.40 0.91
C ALA A 115 -5.80 -17.90 0.87
N LEU A 116 -6.77 -16.98 1.02
CA LEU A 116 -8.18 -17.34 1.13
C LEU A 116 -8.91 -17.36 -0.22
N TYR A 117 -8.40 -16.63 -1.21
CA TYR A 117 -8.97 -16.54 -2.56
C TYR A 117 -7.91 -16.79 -3.64
N PRO A 118 -7.22 -17.95 -3.63
CA PRO A 118 -6.03 -18.20 -4.47
C PRO A 118 -6.31 -18.13 -5.99
N GLN A 119 -7.56 -18.21 -6.40
CA GLN A 119 -7.96 -18.09 -7.82
C GLN A 119 -8.23 -16.64 -8.24
N SER A 120 -8.22 -15.67 -7.31
CA SER A 120 -8.61 -14.28 -7.58
C SER A 120 -7.46 -13.39 -8.09
N LEU A 121 -6.22 -13.90 -8.08
CA LEU A 121 -5.05 -13.13 -8.50
C LEU A 121 -4.06 -13.98 -9.31
N GLY A 122 -3.24 -13.29 -10.11
CA GLY A 122 -2.14 -13.90 -10.88
C GLY A 122 -0.87 -13.99 -10.05
N LYS A 123 -0.11 -12.90 -9.93
CA LYS A 123 1.11 -12.79 -9.12
C LYS A 123 0.90 -11.87 -7.94
N LEU A 124 1.72 -12.02 -6.89
CA LEU A 124 1.67 -11.24 -5.67
C LEU A 124 3.02 -10.57 -5.40
N VAL A 125 3.01 -9.27 -5.06
CA VAL A 125 4.18 -8.56 -4.56
C VAL A 125 3.89 -8.04 -3.17
N LEU A 126 4.63 -8.49 -2.18
CA LEU A 126 4.55 -8.10 -0.78
C LEU A 126 5.67 -7.11 -0.48
N VAL A 127 5.31 -5.85 -0.19
CA VAL A 127 6.30 -4.79 0.01
C VAL A 127 6.39 -4.43 1.48
N ASP A 128 7.49 -4.80 2.06
CA ASP A 128 8.00 -4.44 3.39
C ASP A 128 7.02 -4.60 4.56
N ALA A 129 6.26 -5.71 4.56
CA ALA A 129 5.54 -6.20 5.73
C ALA A 129 5.28 -7.71 5.61
N GLY A 130 5.40 -8.41 6.74
CA GLY A 130 5.18 -9.84 6.84
C GLY A 130 3.81 -10.23 7.39
N ALA A 131 3.59 -11.55 7.46
CA ALA A 131 2.46 -12.14 8.15
C ALA A 131 2.55 -11.86 9.66
N THR A 132 3.75 -11.97 10.23
CA THR A 132 4.07 -11.59 11.61
C THR A 132 4.74 -10.22 11.60
N LEU A 133 4.27 -9.32 12.47
CA LEU A 133 4.89 -8.01 12.65
C LEU A 133 5.89 -8.05 13.82
N PRO A 134 7.06 -7.42 13.69
CA PRO A 134 8.00 -7.25 14.79
C PRO A 134 7.36 -6.53 15.99
N PRO A 135 7.80 -6.83 17.23
CA PRO A 135 7.24 -6.22 18.44
C PRO A 135 7.40 -4.69 18.49
N ASP A 136 8.45 -4.16 17.87
CA ASP A 136 8.76 -2.72 17.82
C ASP A 136 8.07 -1.98 16.67
N THR A 137 7.24 -2.67 15.87
CA THR A 137 6.53 -2.08 14.73
C THR A 137 5.74 -0.83 15.12
N PHE A 138 4.98 -0.89 16.22
CA PHE A 138 4.19 0.26 16.68
C PHE A 138 5.04 1.47 17.03
N GLN A 139 6.19 1.25 17.69
CA GLN A 139 7.16 2.30 17.99
C GLN A 139 7.72 2.89 16.69
N ALA A 140 8.07 2.05 15.74
CA ALA A 140 8.67 2.44 14.47
C ALA A 140 7.74 3.34 13.62
N ILE A 141 6.42 3.04 13.59
CA ILE A 141 5.45 3.81 12.80
C ILE A 141 4.77 4.95 13.57
N SER A 142 5.00 5.08 14.88
CA SER A 142 4.32 6.09 15.72
C SER A 142 4.43 7.54 15.21
N PRO A 143 5.55 7.99 14.62
CA PRO A 143 5.63 9.33 14.04
C PRO A 143 4.63 9.57 12.90
N ALA A 144 4.37 8.55 12.07
CA ALA A 144 3.38 8.64 11.01
C ALA A 144 1.95 8.69 11.54
N LEU A 145 1.68 8.08 12.70
CA LEU A 145 0.38 8.12 13.36
C LEU A 145 0.14 9.44 14.11
N ALA A 146 1.19 10.12 14.56
CA ALA A 146 1.08 11.34 15.36
C ALA A 146 0.38 12.51 14.62
N ARG A 147 0.39 12.52 13.28
CA ARG A 147 -0.31 13.53 12.48
C ARG A 147 -1.83 13.37 12.47
N LEU A 148 -2.33 12.18 12.83
CA LEU A 148 -3.76 11.87 12.73
C LEU A 148 -4.56 12.58 13.82
N GLY A 149 -5.56 13.35 13.40
CA GLY A 149 -6.37 14.18 14.28
C GLY A 149 -5.73 15.52 14.68
N ALA A 150 -4.48 15.76 14.32
CA ALA A 150 -3.85 17.08 14.50
C ALA A 150 -4.42 18.08 13.47
N VAL A 151 -4.54 19.34 13.89
CA VAL A 151 -4.99 20.47 13.06
C VAL A 151 -3.82 21.45 12.91
N TYR A 152 -3.56 21.84 11.68
CA TYR A 152 -2.46 22.73 11.32
C TYR A 152 -3.02 24.07 10.80
N PRO A 153 -2.36 25.20 11.05
CA PRO A 153 -2.88 26.51 10.70
C PRO A 153 -2.88 26.77 9.17
N SER A 154 -2.11 26.01 8.41
CA SER A 154 -2.03 26.14 6.96
C SER A 154 -1.50 24.87 6.31
N ARG A 155 -1.62 24.81 4.98
CA ARG A 155 -1.08 23.69 4.17
C ARG A 155 0.44 23.58 4.30
N GLU A 156 1.15 24.72 4.28
CA GLU A 156 2.62 24.70 4.42
C GLU A 156 3.03 24.21 5.82
N ALA A 157 2.33 24.64 6.88
CA ALA A 157 2.57 24.16 8.23
C ALA A 157 2.34 22.64 8.37
N TYR A 158 1.31 22.11 7.67
CA TYR A 158 1.09 20.68 7.60
C TYR A 158 2.26 19.96 6.90
N LEU A 159 2.63 20.41 5.68
CA LEU A 159 3.72 19.80 4.91
C LEU A 159 5.05 19.85 5.66
N ASP A 160 5.36 20.97 6.30
CA ASP A 160 6.56 21.14 7.11
C ASP A 160 6.66 20.17 8.28
N GLN A 161 5.53 19.83 8.87
CA GLN A 161 5.48 18.89 9.99
C GLN A 161 5.57 17.42 9.55
N VAL A 162 4.94 17.05 8.42
CA VAL A 162 4.83 15.64 8.01
C VAL A 162 5.97 15.19 7.10
N MET A 163 6.63 16.10 6.40
CA MET A 163 7.73 15.82 5.50
C MET A 163 9.07 15.98 6.21
N ASN A 164 9.85 14.91 6.30
CA ASN A 164 11.23 15.02 6.77
C ASN A 164 12.11 15.73 5.72
N PRO A 165 13.33 16.19 6.08
CA PRO A 165 14.20 16.92 5.14
C PRO A 165 14.48 16.17 3.83
N ALA A 166 14.64 14.84 3.87
CA ALA A 166 14.91 14.04 2.66
C ALA A 166 13.69 13.95 1.72
N MET A 167 12.48 14.17 2.24
CA MET A 167 11.24 14.15 1.44
C MET A 167 10.91 15.53 0.84
N ARG A 168 11.40 16.62 1.41
CA ARG A 168 10.98 18.00 1.04
C ARG A 168 11.27 18.36 -0.41
N ASP A 169 12.40 17.91 -0.93
CA ASP A 169 12.81 18.18 -2.30
C ASP A 169 12.23 17.19 -3.32
N SER A 170 11.49 16.18 -2.85
CA SER A 170 10.88 15.18 -3.70
C SER A 170 9.47 15.62 -4.15
N PRO A 171 9.24 15.82 -5.46
CA PRO A 171 7.92 16.16 -5.98
C PRO A 171 6.90 15.04 -5.73
N ILE A 172 7.34 13.78 -5.62
CA ILE A 172 6.48 12.62 -5.32
C ILE A 172 5.94 12.74 -3.90
N TRP A 173 6.79 12.96 -2.91
CA TRP A 173 6.36 13.09 -1.52
C TRP A 173 5.52 14.34 -1.29
N ARG A 174 5.84 15.45 -1.97
CA ARG A 174 5.00 16.65 -1.90
C ARG A 174 3.60 16.37 -2.46
N ALA A 175 3.48 15.77 -3.64
CA ALA A 175 2.19 15.42 -4.23
C ALA A 175 1.40 14.42 -3.36
N TYR A 176 2.09 13.47 -2.72
CA TYR A 176 1.50 12.51 -1.80
C TYR A 176 0.85 13.18 -0.57
N TYR A 177 1.58 14.08 0.11
CA TYR A 177 1.06 14.77 1.30
C TYR A 177 0.08 15.89 0.93
N ASP A 178 0.25 16.53 -0.21
CA ASP A 178 -0.75 17.46 -0.77
C ASP A 178 -2.09 16.78 -1.03
N TYR A 179 -2.06 15.53 -1.48
CA TYR A 179 -3.26 14.73 -1.68
C TYR A 179 -3.89 14.28 -0.36
N ASP A 180 -3.10 14.04 0.68
CA ASP A 180 -3.59 13.72 2.03
C ASP A 180 -4.23 14.93 2.73
N ALA A 181 -3.81 16.14 2.42
CA ALA A 181 -4.26 17.37 3.10
C ALA A 181 -5.74 17.67 2.82
N GLU A 182 -6.56 17.74 3.87
CA GLU A 182 -7.91 18.30 3.85
C GLU A 182 -7.90 19.73 4.39
N VAL A 183 -8.28 20.69 3.56
CA VAL A 183 -8.36 22.11 3.93
C VAL A 183 -9.79 22.44 4.36
N ALA A 184 -9.98 22.92 5.58
CA ALA A 184 -11.26 23.39 6.09
C ALA A 184 -11.59 24.81 5.62
N ALA A 185 -12.85 25.24 5.79
CA ALA A 185 -13.31 26.55 5.35
C ALA A 185 -12.59 27.73 6.02
N ASP A 186 -12.06 27.52 7.23
CA ASP A 186 -11.25 28.50 7.99
C ASP A 186 -9.78 28.51 7.59
N GLY A 187 -9.38 27.70 6.60
CA GLY A 187 -8.00 27.58 6.11
C GLY A 187 -7.13 26.61 6.91
N THR A 188 -7.65 26.05 8.01
CA THR A 188 -6.93 24.99 8.74
C THR A 188 -6.83 23.71 7.93
N VAL A 189 -5.81 22.90 8.23
CA VAL A 189 -5.50 21.68 7.48
C VAL A 189 -5.34 20.50 8.44
N ARG A 190 -5.80 19.35 8.02
CA ARG A 190 -5.60 18.06 8.70
C ARG A 190 -5.32 16.95 7.69
N SER A 191 -4.81 15.82 8.18
CA SER A 191 -4.77 14.58 7.38
C SER A 191 -6.19 14.14 7.00
N SER A 192 -6.36 13.66 5.77
CA SER A 192 -7.62 13.09 5.28
C SER A 192 -7.99 11.78 5.97
N VAL A 193 -7.06 11.15 6.69
CA VAL A 193 -7.26 9.87 7.36
C VAL A 193 -7.87 10.07 8.76
N PRO A 194 -9.10 9.60 9.02
CA PRO A 194 -9.71 9.68 10.35
C PRO A 194 -8.94 8.81 11.34
N LYS A 195 -8.59 9.36 12.50
CA LYS A 195 -7.95 8.59 13.57
C LYS A 195 -8.81 7.39 14.01
N SER A 196 -10.13 7.57 14.10
CA SER A 196 -11.08 6.51 14.46
C SER A 196 -11.02 5.30 13.50
N ALA A 197 -10.82 5.53 12.21
CA ALA A 197 -10.66 4.46 11.24
C ALA A 197 -9.39 3.63 11.51
N ILE A 198 -8.31 4.29 11.92
CA ILE A 198 -7.05 3.60 12.26
C ILE A 198 -7.16 2.87 13.61
N ASP A 199 -7.85 3.44 14.57
CA ASP A 199 -8.07 2.80 15.88
C ASP A 199 -8.89 1.49 15.71
N GLU A 200 -9.97 1.51 14.90
CA GLU A 200 -10.74 0.30 14.57
C GLU A 200 -9.89 -0.70 13.77
N GLU A 201 -9.17 -0.23 12.75
CA GLU A 201 -8.28 -1.04 11.92
C GLU A 201 -7.28 -1.82 12.77
N ASN A 202 -6.61 -1.14 13.70
CA ASN A 202 -5.64 -1.77 14.59
C ASN A 202 -6.30 -2.79 15.51
N GLY A 203 -7.51 -2.49 16.03
CA GLY A 203 -8.29 -3.42 16.84
C GLY A 203 -8.66 -4.70 16.07
N VAL A 204 -9.19 -4.57 14.85
CA VAL A 204 -9.53 -5.72 14.01
C VAL A 204 -8.28 -6.51 13.61
N ASN A 205 -7.22 -5.82 13.20
CA ASN A 205 -5.99 -6.46 12.74
C ASN A 205 -5.23 -7.17 13.87
N PHE A 206 -5.39 -6.75 15.12
CA PHE A 206 -4.83 -7.44 16.29
C PHE A 206 -5.39 -8.87 16.42
N PHE A 207 -6.67 -9.07 16.09
CA PHE A 207 -7.30 -10.40 16.10
C PHE A 207 -7.20 -11.13 14.77
N THR A 208 -6.72 -10.47 13.70
CA THR A 208 -6.57 -11.08 12.38
C THR A 208 -5.24 -11.81 12.30
N GLN A 209 -5.29 -13.14 12.47
CA GLN A 209 -4.09 -13.98 12.43
C GLN A 209 -3.67 -14.27 11.00
N LEU A 210 -2.43 -13.93 10.63
CA LEU A 210 -1.87 -14.17 9.31
C LEU A 210 -0.71 -15.19 9.31
N ASP A 211 -0.21 -15.57 10.47
CA ASP A 211 1.06 -16.29 10.63
C ASP A 211 1.13 -17.59 9.81
N ALA A 212 0.03 -18.33 9.73
CA ALA A 212 -0.06 -19.58 8.97
C ALA A 212 -0.47 -19.39 7.49
N LEU A 213 -0.96 -18.23 7.12
CA LEU A 213 -1.53 -17.98 5.79
C LEU A 213 -0.53 -18.10 4.63
N PRO A 214 0.78 -17.77 4.78
CA PRO A 214 1.75 -17.95 3.70
C PRO A 214 1.77 -19.37 3.11
N ALA A 215 1.49 -20.41 3.92
CA ALA A 215 1.44 -21.80 3.46
C ALA A 215 0.30 -22.09 2.43
N TYR A 216 -0.70 -21.25 2.37
CA TYR A 216 -1.85 -21.40 1.46
C TYR A 216 -1.73 -20.55 0.19
N ILE A 217 -0.70 -19.70 0.08
CA ILE A 217 -0.47 -18.87 -1.10
C ILE A 217 0.06 -19.74 -2.24
N LYS A 218 -0.67 -19.74 -3.37
CA LYS A 218 -0.33 -20.50 -4.58
C LYS A 218 0.25 -19.62 -5.69
N ALA A 219 -0.01 -18.32 -5.61
CA ALA A 219 0.48 -17.36 -6.59
C ALA A 219 2.00 -17.21 -6.49
N PRO A 220 2.72 -17.11 -7.62
CA PRO A 220 4.10 -16.67 -7.61
C PRO A 220 4.22 -15.37 -6.85
N THR A 221 5.16 -15.28 -5.90
CA THR A 221 5.23 -14.16 -4.96
C THR A 221 6.63 -13.54 -4.92
N LEU A 222 6.70 -12.21 -5.03
CA LEU A 222 7.89 -11.42 -4.73
C LEU A 222 7.76 -10.79 -3.35
N ILE A 223 8.69 -11.05 -2.47
CA ILE A 223 8.80 -10.45 -1.13
C ILE A 223 9.89 -9.37 -1.21
N ALA A 224 9.49 -8.12 -1.39
CA ALA A 224 10.40 -6.97 -1.45
C ALA A 224 10.55 -6.37 -0.05
N ARG A 225 11.78 -6.32 0.49
CA ARG A 225 12.07 -5.80 1.82
C ARG A 225 13.04 -4.62 1.79
N ALA A 226 12.80 -3.65 2.64
CA ALA A 226 13.74 -2.57 2.90
C ALA A 226 14.92 -3.07 3.75
N THR A 227 16.11 -2.51 3.54
CA THR A 227 17.31 -2.91 4.27
C THR A 227 17.60 -2.06 5.50
N ILE A 228 17.00 -0.88 5.60
CA ILE A 228 17.20 0.07 6.70
C ILE A 228 15.93 0.13 7.57
N GLY A 229 16.09 0.04 8.89
CA GLY A 229 14.97 0.18 9.82
C GLY A 229 14.59 1.64 10.10
N LEU A 230 13.42 1.86 10.65
CA LEU A 230 12.91 3.19 10.98
C LEU A 230 13.44 3.75 12.31
N LEU A 231 13.98 2.89 13.18
CA LEU A 231 14.55 3.27 14.49
C LEU A 231 16.08 3.29 14.48
N GLY A 232 16.70 3.05 13.32
CA GLY A 232 18.14 2.94 13.10
C GLY A 232 18.44 1.91 12.01
N ALA A 233 19.71 1.78 11.63
CA ALA A 233 20.08 0.90 10.52
C ALA A 233 19.51 -0.52 10.66
N ASP A 234 19.63 -1.10 11.87
CA ASP A 234 19.24 -2.48 12.16
C ASP A 234 18.02 -2.62 13.10
N ALA A 235 17.32 -1.51 13.39
CA ALA A 235 16.19 -1.49 14.32
C ALA A 235 14.94 -0.90 13.69
N GLY A 236 13.75 -1.45 14.01
CA GLY A 236 12.49 -0.98 13.45
C GLY A 236 12.29 -1.39 11.98
N GLN A 237 12.87 -2.51 11.53
CA GLN A 237 12.54 -3.11 10.24
C GLN A 237 11.15 -3.73 10.32
N LEU A 238 10.24 -3.36 9.43
CA LEU A 238 8.89 -3.92 9.41
C LEU A 238 8.85 -5.31 8.76
N LEU A 239 9.83 -5.62 7.93
CA LEU A 239 10.06 -6.96 7.38
C LEU A 239 11.52 -7.37 7.58
N PRO A 240 11.91 -7.88 8.75
CA PRO A 240 13.23 -8.45 8.98
C PRO A 240 13.50 -9.64 8.03
N MET A 241 14.78 -9.90 7.68
CA MET A 241 15.15 -11.00 6.81
C MET A 241 14.61 -12.34 7.32
N ALA A 242 14.69 -12.59 8.61
CA ALA A 242 14.20 -13.84 9.21
C ALA A 242 12.70 -14.09 8.96
N GLU A 243 11.86 -13.03 8.98
CA GLU A 243 10.44 -13.16 8.66
C GLU A 243 10.22 -13.36 7.15
N ALA A 244 10.98 -12.66 6.30
CA ALA A 244 10.92 -12.86 4.85
C ALA A 244 11.28 -14.30 4.46
N GLU A 245 12.36 -14.84 5.02
CA GLU A 245 12.81 -16.24 4.83
C GLU A 245 11.78 -17.24 5.38
N ARG A 246 11.21 -16.97 6.55
CA ARG A 246 10.14 -17.80 7.12
C ARG A 246 8.95 -17.87 6.16
N MET A 247 8.45 -16.73 5.68
CA MET A 247 7.35 -16.70 4.73
C MET A 247 7.71 -17.41 3.41
N GLN A 248 8.90 -17.15 2.87
CA GLN A 248 9.38 -17.79 1.66
C GLN A 248 9.37 -19.33 1.80
N SER A 249 9.86 -19.86 2.94
CA SER A 249 9.90 -21.30 3.17
C SER A 249 8.51 -21.95 3.25
N MET A 250 7.46 -21.19 3.53
CA MET A 250 6.09 -21.67 3.61
C MET A 250 5.35 -21.61 2.27
N MET A 251 5.77 -20.72 1.35
CA MET A 251 5.13 -20.51 0.05
C MET A 251 5.63 -21.50 -1.01
N ALA A 252 4.76 -21.84 -1.97
CA ALA A 252 5.12 -22.76 -3.04
C ALA A 252 6.12 -22.18 -4.05
N ASP A 253 6.01 -20.88 -4.32
CA ASP A 253 6.86 -20.15 -5.27
C ASP A 253 7.04 -18.70 -4.77
N ALA A 254 8.17 -18.43 -4.11
CA ALA A 254 8.46 -17.10 -3.60
C ALA A 254 9.93 -16.73 -3.78
N LYS A 255 10.18 -15.46 -4.13
CA LYS A 255 11.52 -14.86 -4.22
C LYS A 255 11.61 -13.69 -3.24
N ILE A 256 12.78 -13.49 -2.64
CA ILE A 256 13.07 -12.33 -1.79
C ILE A 256 13.93 -11.34 -2.58
N ALA A 257 13.53 -10.07 -2.60
CA ALA A 257 14.33 -8.95 -3.07
C ALA A 257 14.63 -8.00 -1.90
N SER A 258 15.89 -7.86 -1.53
CA SER A 258 16.34 -6.86 -0.55
C SER A 258 16.68 -5.57 -1.30
N ILE A 259 15.91 -4.50 -1.05
CA ILE A 259 16.08 -3.21 -1.72
C ILE A 259 17.08 -2.36 -0.91
N PRO A 260 18.29 -2.16 -1.44
CA PRO A 260 19.33 -1.48 -0.71
C PRO A 260 18.99 -0.01 -0.43
N GLU A 261 19.59 0.55 0.60
CA GLU A 261 19.49 1.97 0.97
C GLU A 261 18.06 2.48 1.14
N SER A 262 17.10 1.59 1.35
CA SER A 262 15.70 1.92 1.53
C SER A 262 15.20 1.56 2.92
N ASN A 263 14.26 2.34 3.43
CA ASN A 263 13.48 2.04 4.62
C ASN A 263 12.00 1.83 4.24
N HIS A 264 11.16 1.55 5.23
CA HIS A 264 9.74 1.29 5.04
C HIS A 264 9.00 2.32 4.16
N TYR A 265 9.39 3.58 4.21
CA TYR A 265 8.74 4.63 3.41
C TYR A 265 9.42 4.81 2.06
N THR A 266 10.75 4.78 2.01
CA THR A 266 11.49 5.10 0.78
C THR A 266 11.54 3.94 -0.21
N ILE A 267 11.25 2.71 0.20
CA ILE A 267 11.23 1.54 -0.68
C ILE A 267 10.30 1.74 -1.89
N ILE A 268 9.12 2.35 -1.70
CA ILE A 268 8.14 2.57 -2.78
C ILE A 268 8.56 3.67 -3.78
N THR A 269 9.62 4.42 -3.47
CA THR A 269 10.23 5.44 -4.34
C THR A 269 11.64 5.04 -4.79
N SER A 270 12.01 3.77 -4.65
CA SER A 270 13.29 3.23 -5.11
C SER A 270 13.20 2.72 -6.53
N ASP A 271 14.12 3.15 -7.40
CA ASP A 271 14.22 2.65 -8.79
C ASP A 271 14.51 1.15 -8.81
N GLU A 272 15.29 0.64 -7.84
CA GLU A 272 15.57 -0.78 -7.67
C GLU A 272 14.28 -1.58 -7.42
N PHE A 273 13.44 -1.10 -6.50
CA PHE A 273 12.14 -1.72 -6.24
C PHE A 273 11.25 -1.74 -7.48
N VAL A 274 11.22 -0.63 -8.23
CA VAL A 274 10.45 -0.54 -9.47
C VAL A 274 10.93 -1.57 -10.48
N ARG A 275 12.25 -1.66 -10.70
CA ARG A 275 12.85 -2.62 -11.63
C ARG A 275 12.52 -4.07 -11.24
N GLU A 276 12.81 -4.47 -9.99
CA GLU A 276 12.54 -5.83 -9.50
C GLU A 276 11.06 -6.22 -9.64
N THR A 277 10.16 -5.26 -9.37
CA THR A 277 8.71 -5.48 -9.47
C THR A 277 8.26 -5.65 -10.91
N VAL A 278 8.71 -4.77 -11.81
CA VAL A 278 8.33 -4.82 -13.23
C VAL A 278 8.86 -6.10 -13.88
N ASP A 279 10.12 -6.45 -13.63
CA ASP A 279 10.73 -7.66 -14.16
C ASP A 279 9.98 -8.91 -13.69
N PHE A 280 9.68 -9.00 -12.38
CA PHE A 280 8.91 -10.10 -11.83
C PHE A 280 7.52 -10.24 -12.44
N LEU A 281 6.83 -9.14 -12.73
CA LEU A 281 5.48 -9.22 -13.30
C LEU A 281 5.46 -9.58 -14.78
N ARG A 282 6.53 -9.28 -15.52
CA ARG A 282 6.66 -9.60 -16.96
C ARG A 282 7.04 -11.05 -17.25
N ASP A 283 7.82 -11.68 -16.36
CA ASP A 283 8.18 -13.11 -16.45
C ASP A 283 6.94 -14.03 -16.39
#